data_79354ad9f1e5cd963abceb7ce6057dea
#
_entry.id   79354ad9f1e5cd963abceb7ce6057dea
#
_cell.length_a   1.000
_cell.length_b   1.000
_cell.length_c   1.000
_cell.angle_alpha   90.00
_cell.angle_beta   90.00
_cell.angle_gamma   90.00
#
_symmetry.space_group_name_H-M   'P 1'
#
loop_
_entity.id
_entity.type
_entity.pdbx_description
1 polymer ?
#
loop_
_entity_poly.entity_id
_entity_poly.type
_entity_poly.pdbx_seq_one_letter_code
_entity_poly.pdbx_strand_id
1 'polypeptide(L)'
;MKQNILITSVGKRVVLTEIFKEAVKLRQLDAKVFTTDLSPVQSPAGYVSDFCFAVPRCTDENYISTLLQLCIDHNINVVIPTIDTELAVLARNHTLFQEHGVQIIVSDLDFIEKCRDKRSTHQLFKHLNIDIPAEIDKYNPRFPLFAKPYDGSLSCNTHYIESASQLTQELLEDPKLIFMDYVNPKEFNEYTVDLYYGADHYLKCIVPRERLSIRAGEINKGITRKNLIVNYLKQRISFLPGVRGVICLQLFMRPSDGKIYGIEINPRFGGGYPLSYYSKANYPLHIIDEYLLGLPVSYYDTWENNTLMLRYDREIIVPNCDCL
;
A
#
# COMPACT_ATOMS: atom_id res chain seq x y z
N MET A 1 -20.10 1.72 23.65
CA MET A 1 -19.17 0.56 23.61
C MET A 1 -17.82 1.08 23.14
N LYS A 2 -16.70 0.59 23.73
CA LYS A 2 -15.37 0.95 23.25
C LYS A 2 -15.20 0.39 21.84
N GLN A 3 -14.68 1.19 20.94
CA GLN A 3 -14.47 0.83 19.54
C GLN A 3 -12.99 0.97 19.21
N ASN A 4 -12.26 -0.12 19.30
CA ASN A 4 -10.82 -0.10 19.16
C ASN A 4 -10.37 -0.42 17.74
N ILE A 5 -9.14 -0.02 17.41
CA ILE A 5 -8.49 -0.20 16.11
C ILE A 5 -7.30 -1.12 16.29
N LEU A 6 -7.08 -2.02 15.34
CA LEU A 6 -5.92 -2.90 15.26
C LEU A 6 -5.17 -2.67 13.94
N ILE A 7 -3.89 -2.40 14.01
CA ILE A 7 -2.99 -2.35 12.84
C ILE A 7 -2.16 -3.62 12.83
N THR A 8 -2.29 -4.45 11.80
CA THR A 8 -1.58 -5.73 11.72
C THR A 8 -0.23 -5.60 11.03
N SER A 9 0.71 -6.51 11.37
CA SER A 9 2.06 -6.60 10.79
C SER A 9 2.80 -5.25 10.79
N VAL A 10 2.70 -4.57 11.94
CA VAL A 10 3.01 -3.14 12.02
C VAL A 10 4.49 -2.80 11.80
N GLY A 11 5.43 -3.64 12.23
CA GLY A 11 6.86 -3.51 12.01
C GLY A 11 7.40 -2.11 12.33
N LYS A 12 7.97 -1.46 11.33
CA LYS A 12 8.56 -0.10 11.44
C LYS A 12 7.57 1.05 11.13
N ARG A 13 6.27 0.82 11.12
CA ARG A 13 5.25 1.82 10.74
C ARG A 13 4.86 2.75 11.89
N VAL A 14 5.88 3.27 12.60
CA VAL A 14 5.73 4.17 13.77
C VAL A 14 4.79 5.33 13.46
N VAL A 15 5.08 6.10 12.41
CA VAL A 15 4.29 7.29 12.06
C VAL A 15 2.85 6.93 11.69
N LEU A 16 2.60 5.80 11.03
CA LEU A 16 1.23 5.37 10.71
C LEU A 16 0.44 5.09 12.00
N THR A 17 1.05 4.42 12.98
CA THR A 17 0.44 4.13 14.28
C THR A 17 0.13 5.44 15.03
N GLU A 18 1.06 6.39 15.06
CA GLU A 18 0.86 7.71 15.65
C GLU A 18 -0.28 8.47 14.99
N ILE A 19 -0.40 8.44 13.65
CA ILE A 19 -1.48 9.10 12.90
C ILE A 19 -2.85 8.50 13.27
N PHE A 20 -2.96 7.18 13.43
CA PHE A 20 -4.22 6.57 13.89
C PHE A 20 -4.57 7.00 15.31
N LYS A 21 -3.60 7.08 16.22
CA LYS A 21 -3.82 7.61 17.58
C LYS A 21 -4.26 9.08 17.54
N GLU A 22 -3.67 9.88 16.67
CA GLU A 22 -4.08 11.27 16.49
C GLU A 22 -5.50 11.38 15.92
N ALA A 23 -5.86 10.54 14.96
CA ALA A 23 -7.21 10.50 14.39
C ALA A 23 -8.28 10.13 15.44
N VAL A 24 -7.99 9.15 16.30
CA VAL A 24 -8.83 8.81 17.47
C VAL A 24 -9.02 10.03 18.38
N LYS A 25 -7.92 10.73 18.71
CA LYS A 25 -7.97 11.94 19.55
C LYS A 25 -8.77 13.08 18.88
N LEU A 26 -8.59 13.30 17.59
CA LEU A 26 -9.31 14.33 16.83
C LEU A 26 -10.83 14.10 16.84
N ARG A 27 -11.27 12.84 16.87
CA ARG A 27 -12.69 12.46 17.01
C ARG A 27 -13.16 12.35 18.45
N GLN A 28 -12.28 12.61 19.44
CA GLN A 28 -12.57 12.53 20.86
C GLN A 28 -13.16 11.16 21.29
N LEU A 29 -12.68 10.08 20.64
CA LEU A 29 -13.15 8.73 20.92
C LEU A 29 -12.41 8.12 22.12
N ASP A 30 -13.15 7.39 23.00
CA ASP A 30 -12.55 6.49 23.99
C ASP A 30 -12.15 5.17 23.32
N ALA A 31 -11.19 5.26 22.41
CA ALA A 31 -10.70 4.15 21.61
C ALA A 31 -9.18 4.01 21.73
N LYS A 32 -8.68 2.77 21.66
CA LYS A 32 -7.25 2.45 21.64
C LYS A 32 -6.82 2.01 20.25
N VAL A 33 -5.53 2.23 19.97
CA VAL A 33 -4.87 1.73 18.75
C VAL A 33 -3.90 0.63 19.16
N PHE A 34 -4.32 -0.60 18.93
CA PHE A 34 -3.53 -1.80 19.13
C PHE A 34 -2.74 -2.15 17.86
N THR A 35 -1.72 -2.96 18.04
CA THR A 35 -0.90 -3.46 16.92
C THR A 35 -0.62 -4.94 17.07
N THR A 36 -0.28 -5.61 15.96
CA THR A 36 0.27 -6.97 15.99
C THR A 36 1.57 -7.06 15.20
N ASP A 37 2.45 -7.93 15.66
CA ASP A 37 3.69 -8.30 14.98
C ASP A 37 4.06 -9.76 15.31
N LEU A 38 4.95 -10.36 14.52
CA LEU A 38 5.56 -11.67 14.87
C LEU A 38 6.38 -11.58 16.14
N SER A 39 7.10 -10.48 16.32
CA SER A 39 7.94 -10.19 17.47
C SER A 39 7.68 -8.76 17.96
N PRO A 40 6.71 -8.56 18.86
CA PRO A 40 6.40 -7.24 19.42
C PRO A 40 7.61 -6.51 19.99
N VAL A 41 8.53 -7.25 20.63
CA VAL A 41 9.76 -6.70 21.22
C VAL A 41 10.67 -6.07 20.16
N GLN A 42 10.64 -6.59 18.92
CA GLN A 42 11.47 -6.09 17.81
C GLN A 42 10.69 -5.15 16.87
N SER A 43 9.45 -4.80 17.21
CA SER A 43 8.59 -3.95 16.41
C SER A 43 8.58 -2.51 16.93
N PRO A 44 9.30 -1.56 16.29
CA PRO A 44 9.31 -0.16 16.74
C PRO A 44 7.91 0.44 16.83
N ALA A 45 7.02 0.14 15.91
CA ALA A 45 5.67 0.66 15.93
C ALA A 45 4.82 0.10 17.08
N GLY A 46 5.16 -1.08 17.59
CA GLY A 46 4.54 -1.66 18.78
C GLY A 46 4.75 -0.79 20.04
N TYR A 47 5.89 -0.15 20.17
CA TYR A 47 6.20 0.71 21.32
C TYR A 47 5.45 2.04 21.34
N VAL A 48 4.92 2.49 20.22
CA VAL A 48 4.11 3.72 20.14
C VAL A 48 2.61 3.45 20.14
N SER A 49 2.20 2.19 19.99
CA SER A 49 0.81 1.75 20.11
C SER A 49 0.37 1.70 21.58
N ASP A 50 -0.92 1.48 21.83
CA ASP A 50 -1.40 1.29 23.19
C ASP A 50 -1.07 -0.09 23.74
N PHE A 51 -0.93 -1.09 22.86
CA PHE A 51 -0.36 -2.41 23.14
C PHE A 51 -0.05 -3.13 21.82
N CYS A 52 1.00 -3.97 21.81
CA CYS A 52 1.39 -4.80 20.68
C CYS A 52 1.29 -6.29 21.04
N PHE A 53 0.51 -7.05 20.29
CA PHE A 53 0.32 -8.48 20.50
C PHE A 53 1.18 -9.31 19.54
N ALA A 54 1.69 -10.43 20.02
CA ALA A 54 2.31 -11.45 19.18
C ALA A 54 1.23 -12.24 18.44
N VAL A 55 1.44 -12.44 17.13
CA VAL A 55 0.58 -13.28 16.30
C VAL A 55 1.44 -14.22 15.44
N PRO A 56 0.93 -15.40 15.03
CA PRO A 56 1.61 -16.26 14.09
C PRO A 56 1.85 -15.57 12.73
N ARG A 57 2.65 -16.18 11.86
CA ARG A 57 2.75 -15.74 10.46
C ARG A 57 1.38 -15.82 9.77
N CYS A 58 1.10 -14.88 8.85
CA CYS A 58 -0.16 -14.89 8.10
C CYS A 58 -0.36 -16.15 7.21
N THR A 59 0.68 -16.96 7.05
CA THR A 59 0.63 -18.29 6.38
C THR A 59 0.38 -19.45 7.33
N ASP A 60 0.35 -19.22 8.64
CA ASP A 60 0.07 -20.22 9.66
C ASP A 60 -1.44 -20.48 9.73
N GLU A 61 -1.84 -21.72 9.92
CA GLU A 61 -3.26 -22.13 10.02
C GLU A 61 -3.99 -21.49 11.19
N ASN A 62 -3.26 -21.15 12.27
CA ASN A 62 -3.82 -20.52 13.47
C ASN A 62 -3.89 -19.00 13.37
N TYR A 63 -3.39 -18.37 12.30
CA TYR A 63 -3.33 -16.90 12.20
C TYR A 63 -4.71 -16.25 12.32
N ILE A 64 -5.69 -16.73 11.57
CA ILE A 64 -7.04 -16.16 11.53
C ILE A 64 -7.76 -16.35 12.87
N SER A 65 -7.71 -17.54 13.46
CA SER A 65 -8.34 -17.82 14.76
C SER A 65 -7.73 -16.98 15.89
N THR A 66 -6.40 -16.85 15.91
CA THR A 66 -5.69 -16.02 16.87
C THR A 66 -6.06 -14.54 16.72
N LEU A 67 -6.06 -14.03 15.48
CA LEU A 67 -6.39 -12.64 15.21
C LEU A 67 -7.84 -12.30 15.55
N LEU A 68 -8.79 -13.19 15.22
CA LEU A 68 -10.19 -13.01 15.54
C LEU A 68 -10.44 -13.03 17.06
N GLN A 69 -9.83 -13.99 17.78
CA GLN A 69 -9.94 -14.07 19.23
C GLN A 69 -9.41 -12.79 19.90
N LEU A 70 -8.26 -12.29 19.44
CA LEU A 70 -7.70 -11.02 19.90
C LEU A 70 -8.68 -9.85 19.65
N CYS A 71 -9.33 -9.81 18.48
CA CYS A 71 -10.32 -8.78 18.18
C CYS A 71 -11.51 -8.84 19.15
N ILE A 72 -12.00 -10.03 19.48
CA ILE A 72 -13.11 -10.23 20.41
C ILE A 72 -12.70 -9.80 21.82
N ASP A 73 -11.57 -10.29 22.32
CA ASP A 73 -11.10 -10.06 23.70
C ASP A 73 -10.83 -8.58 23.99
N HIS A 74 -10.41 -7.84 22.94
CA HIS A 74 -10.05 -6.43 23.08
C HIS A 74 -11.03 -5.45 22.45
N ASN A 75 -12.25 -5.90 22.07
CA ASN A 75 -13.26 -5.07 21.43
C ASN A 75 -12.73 -4.28 20.23
N ILE A 76 -11.97 -4.96 19.37
CA ILE A 76 -11.49 -4.39 18.10
C ILE A 76 -12.65 -4.37 17.11
N ASN A 77 -12.92 -3.21 16.51
CA ASN A 77 -13.98 -3.06 15.50
C ASN A 77 -13.42 -2.81 14.10
N VAL A 78 -12.15 -2.34 14.00
CA VAL A 78 -11.50 -2.06 12.73
C VAL A 78 -10.11 -2.68 12.72
N VAL A 79 -9.80 -3.43 11.65
CA VAL A 79 -8.49 -4.03 11.40
C VAL A 79 -7.88 -3.41 10.14
N ILE A 80 -6.64 -2.93 10.24
CA ILE A 80 -5.88 -2.27 9.18
C ILE A 80 -4.67 -3.13 8.80
N PRO A 81 -4.71 -3.86 7.69
CA PRO A 81 -3.55 -4.61 7.22
C PRO A 81 -2.48 -3.71 6.60
N THR A 82 -1.21 -4.05 6.80
CA THR A 82 -0.10 -3.21 6.32
C THR A 82 0.90 -3.90 5.39
N ILE A 83 0.82 -5.22 5.19
CA ILE A 83 1.69 -5.97 4.29
C ILE A 83 0.90 -6.75 3.24
N ASP A 84 1.47 -6.91 2.05
CA ASP A 84 0.78 -7.53 0.91
C ASP A 84 0.47 -9.02 1.13
N THR A 85 1.28 -9.72 1.91
CA THR A 85 1.13 -11.17 2.16
C THR A 85 -0.08 -11.54 3.02
N GLU A 86 -0.58 -10.62 3.86
CA GLU A 86 -1.74 -10.87 4.71
C GLU A 86 -3.09 -10.54 4.04
N LEU A 87 -3.08 -9.73 2.97
CA LEU A 87 -4.31 -9.19 2.39
C LEU A 87 -5.26 -10.30 1.89
N ALA A 88 -4.74 -11.28 1.15
CA ALA A 88 -5.57 -12.34 0.59
C ALA A 88 -6.18 -13.25 1.67
N VAL A 89 -5.43 -13.57 2.72
CA VAL A 89 -5.97 -14.40 3.81
C VAL A 89 -7.02 -13.64 4.62
N LEU A 90 -6.83 -12.35 4.84
CA LEU A 90 -7.80 -11.49 5.50
C LEU A 90 -9.06 -11.28 4.66
N ALA A 91 -8.92 -11.06 3.35
CA ALA A 91 -10.07 -10.92 2.45
C ALA A 91 -10.93 -12.19 2.36
N ARG A 92 -10.31 -13.38 2.36
CA ARG A 92 -11.05 -14.66 2.38
C ARG A 92 -11.86 -14.85 3.66
N ASN A 93 -11.44 -14.25 4.76
CA ASN A 93 -12.08 -14.36 6.07
C ASN A 93 -12.89 -13.11 6.47
N HIS A 94 -13.09 -12.17 5.54
CA HIS A 94 -13.78 -10.91 5.80
C HIS A 94 -15.15 -11.10 6.44
N THR A 95 -15.97 -12.01 5.91
CA THR A 95 -17.32 -12.31 6.44
C THR A 95 -17.26 -12.85 7.86
N LEU A 96 -16.31 -13.76 8.16
CA LEU A 96 -16.13 -14.29 9.51
C LEU A 96 -15.89 -13.18 10.54
N PHE A 97 -15.02 -12.22 10.23
CA PHE A 97 -14.76 -11.08 11.12
C PHE A 97 -15.99 -10.17 11.23
N GLN A 98 -16.69 -9.92 10.13
CA GLN A 98 -17.88 -9.09 10.09
C GLN A 98 -19.02 -9.65 10.96
N GLU A 99 -19.19 -10.97 10.99
CA GLU A 99 -20.16 -11.67 11.88
C GLU A 99 -19.88 -11.41 13.37
N HIS A 100 -18.63 -11.06 13.72
CA HIS A 100 -18.22 -10.70 15.08
C HIS A 100 -18.12 -9.19 15.29
N GLY A 101 -18.64 -8.37 14.36
CA GLY A 101 -18.63 -6.91 14.46
C GLY A 101 -17.28 -6.26 14.15
N VAL A 102 -16.38 -6.97 13.49
CA VAL A 102 -15.03 -6.49 13.12
C VAL A 102 -14.97 -6.19 11.62
N GLN A 103 -14.63 -4.96 11.27
CA GLN A 103 -14.42 -4.53 9.87
C GLN A 103 -12.95 -4.61 9.51
N ILE A 104 -12.59 -5.47 8.57
CA ILE A 104 -11.23 -5.49 8.01
C ILE A 104 -11.19 -4.52 6.83
N ILE A 105 -10.29 -3.53 6.87
CA ILE A 105 -10.15 -2.54 5.80
C ILE A 105 -9.26 -3.12 4.71
N VAL A 106 -9.87 -3.95 3.90
CA VAL A 106 -9.23 -4.70 2.81
C VAL A 106 -10.19 -4.75 1.61
N SER A 107 -9.64 -4.66 0.40
CA SER A 107 -10.41 -4.84 -0.84
C SER A 107 -10.85 -6.29 -1.00
N ASP A 108 -11.79 -6.55 -1.91
CA ASP A 108 -12.25 -7.90 -2.22
C ASP A 108 -11.11 -8.77 -2.76
N LEU A 109 -11.19 -10.07 -2.50
CA LEU A 109 -10.14 -11.04 -2.85
C LEU A 109 -9.74 -11.00 -4.33
N ASP A 110 -10.73 -10.91 -5.25
CA ASP A 110 -10.48 -10.83 -6.70
C ASP A 110 -9.58 -9.64 -7.08
N PHE A 111 -9.82 -8.48 -6.47
CA PHE A 111 -8.97 -7.31 -6.69
C PHE A 111 -7.56 -7.49 -6.13
N ILE A 112 -7.45 -8.06 -4.92
CA ILE A 112 -6.14 -8.33 -4.29
C ILE A 112 -5.32 -9.29 -5.15
N GLU A 113 -5.92 -10.37 -5.64
CA GLU A 113 -5.25 -11.37 -6.49
C GLU A 113 -4.81 -10.77 -7.82
N LYS A 114 -5.61 -9.89 -8.44
CA LYS A 114 -5.22 -9.11 -9.61
C LYS A 114 -4.02 -8.18 -9.34
N CYS A 115 -3.93 -7.59 -8.15
CA CYS A 115 -2.81 -6.72 -7.78
C CYS A 115 -1.53 -7.50 -7.48
N ARG A 116 -1.63 -8.77 -7.05
CA ARG A 116 -0.49 -9.59 -6.68
C ARG A 116 0.32 -10.09 -7.88
N ASP A 117 -0.34 -10.38 -9.00
CA ASP A 117 0.28 -10.80 -10.25
C ASP A 117 0.35 -9.60 -11.23
N LYS A 118 1.57 -9.16 -11.57
CA LYS A 118 1.77 -8.03 -12.47
C LYS A 118 1.15 -8.22 -13.85
N ARG A 119 1.02 -9.47 -14.33
CA ARG A 119 0.35 -9.77 -15.61
C ARG A 119 -1.15 -9.45 -15.52
N SER A 120 -1.78 -9.83 -14.41
CA SER A 120 -3.18 -9.49 -14.13
C SER A 120 -3.37 -8.00 -13.87
N THR A 121 -2.43 -7.36 -13.16
CA THR A 121 -2.41 -5.91 -12.97
C THR A 121 -2.30 -5.16 -14.31
N HIS A 122 -1.47 -5.64 -15.23
CA HIS A 122 -1.35 -5.05 -16.58
C HIS A 122 -2.66 -5.17 -17.37
N GLN A 123 -3.37 -6.30 -17.27
CA GLN A 123 -4.69 -6.45 -17.88
C GLN A 123 -5.72 -5.50 -17.26
N LEU A 124 -5.70 -5.36 -15.93
CA LEU A 124 -6.54 -4.39 -15.23
C LEU A 124 -6.26 -2.96 -15.71
N PHE A 125 -4.99 -2.56 -15.82
CA PHE A 125 -4.63 -1.23 -16.35
C PHE A 125 -5.15 -1.02 -17.76
N LYS A 126 -4.97 -2.00 -18.65
CA LYS A 126 -5.50 -1.95 -20.03
C LYS A 126 -7.03 -1.77 -20.05
N HIS A 127 -7.74 -2.50 -19.18
CA HIS A 127 -9.20 -2.38 -19.04
C HIS A 127 -9.63 -0.99 -18.55
N LEU A 128 -8.83 -0.38 -17.65
CA LEU A 128 -9.05 0.95 -17.12
C LEU A 128 -8.53 2.09 -18.03
N ASN A 129 -8.07 1.77 -19.25
CA ASN A 129 -7.40 2.70 -20.17
C ASN A 129 -6.20 3.42 -19.54
N ILE A 130 -5.45 2.71 -18.71
CA ILE A 130 -4.15 3.13 -18.17
C ILE A 130 -3.08 2.41 -18.98
N ASP A 131 -2.23 3.17 -19.66
CA ASP A 131 -1.15 2.58 -20.43
C ASP A 131 -0.11 1.92 -19.52
N ILE A 132 0.55 0.90 -20.05
CA ILE A 132 1.69 0.23 -19.44
C ILE A 132 2.90 0.30 -20.38
N PRO A 133 4.14 0.15 -19.91
CA PRO A 133 5.25 -0.12 -20.81
C PRO A 133 4.93 -1.36 -21.64
N ALA A 134 5.25 -1.33 -22.93
CA ALA A 134 4.85 -2.44 -23.80
C ALA A 134 5.55 -3.75 -23.37
N GLU A 135 4.79 -4.83 -23.36
CA GLU A 135 5.33 -6.17 -23.15
C GLU A 135 6.15 -6.59 -24.36
N ILE A 136 7.30 -7.21 -24.13
CA ILE A 136 8.25 -7.64 -25.16
C ILE A 136 8.24 -9.16 -25.24
N ASP A 137 8.16 -9.69 -26.46
CA ASP A 137 8.44 -11.10 -26.70
C ASP A 137 9.92 -11.38 -26.48
N LYS A 138 10.23 -12.20 -25.50
CA LYS A 138 11.61 -12.54 -25.12
C LYS A 138 12.40 -13.26 -26.22
N TYR A 139 11.74 -13.85 -27.21
CA TYR A 139 12.36 -14.51 -28.37
C TYR A 139 12.52 -13.57 -29.58
N ASN A 140 11.88 -12.39 -29.55
CA ASN A 140 12.06 -11.32 -30.52
C ASN A 140 12.25 -9.97 -29.82
N PRO A 141 13.34 -9.81 -29.02
CA PRO A 141 13.51 -8.66 -28.15
C PRO A 141 13.90 -7.41 -28.90
N ARG A 142 13.46 -6.26 -28.38
CA ARG A 142 14.00 -4.94 -28.71
C ARG A 142 14.68 -4.35 -27.47
N PHE A 143 15.72 -3.58 -27.66
CA PHE A 143 16.55 -3.05 -26.59
C PHE A 143 16.52 -1.52 -26.55
N PRO A 144 16.74 -0.89 -25.38
CA PRO A 144 16.88 -1.54 -24.06
C PRO A 144 15.54 -2.09 -23.55
N LEU A 145 15.59 -3.16 -22.75
CA LEU A 145 14.42 -3.74 -22.12
C LEU A 145 14.61 -3.90 -20.60
N PHE A 146 13.51 -4.11 -19.89
CA PHE A 146 13.48 -4.35 -18.47
C PHE A 146 12.78 -5.67 -18.17
N ALA A 147 13.43 -6.55 -17.41
CA ALA A 147 12.83 -7.81 -16.97
C ALA A 147 12.60 -7.78 -15.45
N LYS A 148 11.47 -8.30 -15.01
CA LYS A 148 11.10 -8.36 -13.59
C LYS A 148 10.18 -9.57 -13.32
N PRO A 149 10.21 -10.14 -12.10
CA PRO A 149 9.26 -11.18 -11.73
C PRO A 149 7.82 -10.64 -11.72
N TYR A 150 6.87 -11.45 -12.22
CA TYR A 150 5.46 -11.06 -12.20
C TYR A 150 4.87 -11.04 -10.77
N ASP A 151 5.42 -11.83 -9.84
CA ASP A 151 5.00 -11.96 -8.44
C ASP A 151 5.99 -11.34 -7.44
N GLY A 152 7.04 -10.64 -7.93
CA GLY A 152 8.09 -10.04 -7.12
C GLY A 152 7.68 -8.74 -6.41
N SER A 153 8.39 -8.42 -5.33
CA SER A 153 8.27 -7.17 -4.57
C SER A 153 9.64 -6.57 -4.26
N LEU A 154 9.69 -5.31 -3.81
CA LEU A 154 10.90 -4.60 -3.40
C LEU A 154 12.00 -4.52 -4.47
N SER A 155 11.65 -4.57 -5.76
CA SER A 155 12.58 -4.57 -6.90
C SER A 155 13.61 -5.71 -6.86
N CYS A 156 13.28 -6.83 -6.20
CA CYS A 156 14.14 -8.02 -6.22
C CYS A 156 14.10 -8.69 -7.59
N ASN A 157 15.25 -9.23 -8.03
CA ASN A 157 15.42 -9.95 -9.31
C ASN A 157 14.92 -9.15 -10.53
N THR A 158 15.25 -7.85 -10.58
CA THR A 158 14.97 -6.98 -11.72
C THR A 158 16.22 -6.76 -12.56
N HIS A 159 16.09 -6.75 -13.89
CA HIS A 159 17.21 -6.68 -14.81
C HIS A 159 16.98 -5.57 -15.85
N TYR A 160 17.94 -4.65 -15.96
CA TYR A 160 18.08 -3.75 -17.09
C TYR A 160 18.96 -4.41 -18.13
N ILE A 161 18.48 -4.60 -19.33
CA ILE A 161 19.15 -5.30 -20.41
C ILE A 161 19.27 -4.34 -21.59
N GLU A 162 20.48 -3.87 -21.81
CA GLU A 162 20.79 -2.84 -22.80
C GLU A 162 20.95 -3.41 -24.22
N SER A 163 21.41 -4.66 -24.32
CA SER A 163 21.71 -5.31 -25.60
C SER A 163 21.54 -6.83 -25.54
N ALA A 164 21.50 -7.46 -26.69
CA ALA A 164 21.34 -8.91 -26.83
C ALA A 164 22.43 -9.72 -26.08
N SER A 165 23.64 -9.18 -25.93
CA SER A 165 24.73 -9.86 -25.21
C SER A 165 24.48 -10.01 -23.69
N GLN A 166 23.58 -9.22 -23.13
CA GLN A 166 23.19 -9.29 -21.71
C GLN A 166 21.95 -10.18 -21.48
N LEU A 167 21.25 -10.57 -22.53
CA LEU A 167 20.09 -11.45 -22.45
C LEU A 167 20.54 -12.91 -22.42
N THR A 168 20.85 -13.41 -21.23
CA THR A 168 21.36 -14.77 -21.03
C THR A 168 20.26 -15.82 -21.17
N GLN A 169 20.69 -17.07 -21.41
CA GLN A 169 19.78 -18.22 -21.48
C GLN A 169 19.00 -18.39 -20.14
N GLU A 170 19.65 -18.16 -18.99
CA GLU A 170 19.04 -18.22 -17.68
C GLU A 170 17.86 -17.24 -17.55
N LEU A 171 18.01 -15.99 -18.01
CA LEU A 171 16.93 -15.01 -18.01
C LEU A 171 15.78 -15.39 -18.96
N LEU A 172 16.12 -15.98 -20.12
CA LEU A 172 15.11 -16.45 -21.08
C LEU A 172 14.31 -17.64 -20.55
N GLU A 173 14.92 -18.51 -19.77
CA GLU A 173 14.30 -19.73 -19.23
C GLU A 173 13.57 -19.50 -17.91
N ASP A 174 13.80 -18.38 -17.21
CA ASP A 174 13.07 -18.08 -15.98
C ASP A 174 11.56 -17.84 -16.29
N PRO A 175 10.67 -18.75 -15.83
CA PRO A 175 9.23 -18.64 -16.12
C PRO A 175 8.56 -17.51 -15.36
N LYS A 176 9.25 -16.92 -14.37
CA LYS A 176 8.70 -15.82 -13.56
C LYS A 176 8.94 -14.45 -14.17
N LEU A 177 9.91 -14.31 -15.06
CA LEU A 177 10.23 -13.02 -15.65
C LEU A 177 9.23 -12.60 -16.73
N ILE A 178 8.76 -11.37 -16.63
CA ILE A 178 8.09 -10.64 -17.70
C ILE A 178 9.06 -9.60 -18.26
N PHE A 179 9.04 -9.43 -19.58
CA PHE A 179 9.92 -8.54 -20.32
C PHE A 179 9.12 -7.37 -20.85
N MET A 180 9.63 -6.15 -20.69
CA MET A 180 8.91 -4.92 -20.98
C MET A 180 9.84 -3.87 -21.58
N ASP A 181 9.30 -2.90 -22.28
CA ASP A 181 10.05 -1.71 -22.66
C ASP A 181 10.67 -1.05 -21.43
N TYR A 182 11.94 -0.66 -21.56
CA TYR A 182 12.60 0.09 -20.51
C TYR A 182 12.06 1.53 -20.46
N VAL A 183 11.61 1.93 -19.28
CA VAL A 183 11.19 3.30 -19.01
C VAL A 183 12.41 4.09 -18.52
N ASN A 184 12.91 5.00 -19.35
CA ASN A 184 14.11 5.77 -19.05
C ASN A 184 13.87 6.78 -17.90
N PRO A 185 14.54 6.66 -16.73
CA PRO A 185 14.37 7.57 -15.60
C PRO A 185 14.87 9.00 -15.86
N LYS A 186 15.60 9.24 -16.95
CA LYS A 186 15.95 10.61 -17.38
C LYS A 186 14.81 11.33 -18.06
N GLU A 187 13.81 10.60 -18.57
CA GLU A 187 12.64 11.14 -19.27
C GLU A 187 11.38 11.07 -18.43
N PHE A 188 11.29 10.12 -17.51
CA PHE A 188 10.10 9.86 -16.71
C PHE A 188 10.39 10.06 -15.22
N ASN A 189 9.48 10.75 -14.56
CA ASN A 189 9.46 10.81 -13.10
C ASN A 189 8.63 9.64 -12.54
N GLU A 190 9.10 9.03 -11.47
CA GLU A 190 8.40 7.95 -10.78
C GLU A 190 7.49 8.52 -9.68
N TYR A 191 6.26 8.01 -9.62
CA TYR A 191 5.27 8.39 -8.62
C TYR A 191 4.73 7.17 -7.88
N THR A 192 4.50 7.33 -6.60
CA THR A 192 3.54 6.52 -5.84
C THR A 192 2.33 7.40 -5.55
N VAL A 193 1.14 6.96 -5.96
CA VAL A 193 -0.10 7.69 -5.74
C VAL A 193 -0.88 7.00 -4.63
N ASP A 194 -1.10 7.70 -3.51
CA ASP A 194 -1.99 7.21 -2.48
C ASP A 194 -3.43 7.55 -2.86
N LEU A 195 -4.28 6.53 -2.87
CA LEU A 195 -5.70 6.60 -3.16
C LEU A 195 -6.48 6.19 -1.92
N TYR A 196 -7.60 6.86 -1.64
CA TYR A 196 -8.55 6.41 -0.63
C TYR A 196 -9.90 6.11 -1.28
N TYR A 197 -10.38 4.89 -1.09
CA TYR A 197 -11.71 4.44 -1.48
C TYR A 197 -12.59 4.25 -0.26
N GLY A 198 -13.79 4.81 -0.31
CA GLY A 198 -14.78 4.64 0.74
C GLY A 198 -15.38 3.24 0.78
N ALA A 199 -16.19 2.97 1.78
CA ALA A 199 -16.97 1.74 1.91
C ALA A 199 -17.93 1.53 0.73
N ASP A 200 -18.29 2.60 0.02
CA ASP A 200 -19.11 2.63 -1.19
C ASP A 200 -18.34 2.35 -2.49
N HIS A 201 -17.05 2.01 -2.41
CA HIS A 201 -16.15 1.73 -3.54
C HIS A 201 -15.84 2.93 -4.45
N TYR A 202 -16.25 4.14 -4.05
CA TYR A 202 -15.90 5.36 -4.76
C TYR A 202 -14.61 5.96 -4.24
N LEU A 203 -13.83 6.49 -5.16
CA LEU A 203 -12.60 7.22 -4.88
C LEU A 203 -12.91 8.52 -4.13
N LYS A 204 -12.22 8.74 -3.01
CA LYS A 204 -12.41 9.90 -2.13
C LYS A 204 -11.22 10.88 -2.17
N CYS A 205 -10.02 10.38 -2.46
CA CYS A 205 -8.83 11.24 -2.53
C CYS A 205 -7.75 10.62 -3.42
N ILE A 206 -6.95 11.46 -4.08
CA ILE A 206 -5.80 11.10 -4.92
C ILE A 206 -4.63 11.98 -4.54
N VAL A 207 -3.52 11.40 -4.07
CA VAL A 207 -2.31 12.15 -3.73
C VAL A 207 -1.10 11.61 -4.48
N PRO A 208 -0.71 12.18 -5.62
CA PRO A 208 0.54 11.83 -6.28
C PRO A 208 1.74 12.29 -5.46
N ARG A 209 2.64 11.36 -5.15
CA ARG A 209 3.93 11.59 -4.49
C ARG A 209 5.06 11.27 -5.47
N GLU A 210 5.76 12.28 -5.94
CA GLU A 210 6.96 12.12 -6.76
C GLU A 210 8.08 11.54 -5.91
N ARG A 211 8.74 10.48 -6.39
CA ARG A 211 9.83 9.78 -5.72
C ARG A 211 11.17 10.42 -6.13
N LEU A 212 11.69 11.32 -5.30
CA LEU A 212 12.96 12.00 -5.55
C LEU A 212 14.18 11.15 -5.22
N SER A 213 14.05 10.24 -4.25
CA SER A 213 15.10 9.30 -3.84
C SER A 213 14.48 8.07 -3.20
N ILE A 214 15.08 6.90 -3.47
CA ILE A 214 14.63 5.59 -3.01
C ILE A 214 15.73 4.97 -2.14
N ARG A 215 15.33 4.28 -1.05
CA ARG A 215 16.21 3.47 -0.20
C ARG A 215 15.51 2.15 0.12
N ALA A 216 16.15 1.04 -0.24
CA ALA A 216 15.59 -0.31 -0.05
C ALA A 216 14.14 -0.47 -0.59
N GLY A 217 13.89 0.01 -1.82
CA GLY A 217 12.58 -0.08 -2.48
C GLY A 217 11.52 0.92 -1.97
N GLU A 218 11.77 1.60 -0.85
CA GLU A 218 10.86 2.62 -0.31
C GLU A 218 11.30 4.05 -0.64
N ILE A 219 10.31 4.95 -0.70
CA ILE A 219 10.59 6.38 -0.87
C ILE A 219 11.38 6.91 0.33
N ASN A 220 12.52 7.53 0.07
CA ASN A 220 13.38 8.19 1.07
C ASN A 220 13.22 9.71 1.06
N LYS A 221 13.14 10.30 -0.13
CA LYS A 221 12.78 11.70 -0.33
C LYS A 221 11.65 11.78 -1.35
N GLY A 222 10.64 12.56 -1.08
CA GLY A 222 9.51 12.72 -1.99
C GLY A 222 8.75 14.00 -1.77
N ILE A 223 7.95 14.36 -2.75
CA ILE A 223 7.19 15.58 -2.75
C ILE A 223 5.80 15.35 -3.35
N THR A 224 4.76 15.96 -2.75
CA THR A 224 3.40 15.88 -3.30
C THR A 224 3.26 16.77 -4.54
N ARG A 225 2.52 16.30 -5.55
CA ARG A 225 2.31 17.02 -6.81
C ARG A 225 0.85 17.02 -7.24
N LYS A 226 0.20 18.20 -7.22
CA LYS A 226 -1.07 18.42 -7.91
C LYS A 226 -0.81 18.65 -9.40
N ASN A 227 -0.67 17.55 -10.15
CA ASN A 227 -0.40 17.58 -11.57
C ASN A 227 -1.49 16.82 -12.36
N LEU A 228 -1.26 16.59 -13.64
CA LEU A 228 -2.21 15.91 -14.53
C LEU A 228 -2.61 14.49 -14.06
N ILE A 229 -1.80 13.81 -13.22
CA ILE A 229 -2.08 12.47 -12.70
C ILE A 229 -3.41 12.46 -11.93
N VAL A 230 -3.74 13.53 -11.19
CA VAL A 230 -4.98 13.60 -10.40
C VAL A 230 -6.20 13.47 -11.32
N ASN A 231 -6.31 14.29 -12.35
CA ASN A 231 -7.42 14.24 -13.29
C ASN A 231 -7.41 12.99 -14.15
N TYR A 232 -6.23 12.53 -14.58
CA TYR A 232 -6.04 11.32 -15.35
C TYR A 232 -6.61 10.09 -14.62
N LEU A 233 -6.28 9.93 -13.34
CA LEU A 233 -6.77 8.81 -12.53
C LEU A 233 -8.25 9.00 -12.17
N LYS A 234 -8.66 10.21 -11.76
CA LYS A 234 -10.06 10.48 -11.40
C LYS A 234 -11.04 10.09 -12.51
N GLN A 235 -10.69 10.33 -13.77
CA GLN A 235 -11.52 9.96 -14.92
C GLN A 235 -11.61 8.44 -15.17
N ARG A 236 -10.61 7.66 -14.73
CA ARG A 236 -10.47 6.23 -15.05
C ARG A 236 -10.82 5.28 -13.93
N ILE A 237 -10.63 5.73 -12.69
CA ILE A 237 -10.75 4.88 -11.49
C ILE A 237 -11.61 5.51 -10.39
N SER A 238 -12.57 6.39 -10.76
CA SER A 238 -13.47 7.02 -9.76
C SER A 238 -14.35 6.02 -9.02
N PHE A 239 -14.62 4.87 -9.61
CA PHE A 239 -15.36 3.77 -9.02
C PHE A 239 -14.70 2.45 -9.41
N LEU A 240 -14.31 1.66 -8.42
CA LEU A 240 -13.76 0.31 -8.61
C LEU A 240 -14.51 -0.67 -7.71
N PRO A 241 -15.33 -1.56 -8.29
CA PRO A 241 -16.08 -2.54 -7.50
C PRO A 241 -15.16 -3.39 -6.62
N GLY A 242 -15.54 -3.60 -5.38
CA GLY A 242 -14.78 -4.38 -4.40
C GLY A 242 -13.53 -3.71 -3.84
N VAL A 243 -13.22 -2.49 -4.29
CA VAL A 243 -12.06 -1.74 -3.77
C VAL A 243 -12.49 -0.86 -2.60
N ARG A 244 -11.77 -0.96 -1.48
CA ARG A 244 -12.00 -0.14 -0.29
C ARG A 244 -10.71 0.11 0.49
N GLY A 245 -10.71 1.19 1.28
CA GLY A 245 -9.56 1.60 2.07
C GLY A 245 -8.46 2.25 1.24
N VAL A 246 -7.21 2.04 1.63
CA VAL A 246 -6.05 2.70 1.03
C VAL A 246 -5.39 1.83 -0.02
N ILE A 247 -5.05 2.44 -1.14
CA ILE A 247 -4.34 1.81 -2.24
C ILE A 247 -3.14 2.66 -2.62
N CYS A 248 -2.01 2.03 -2.86
CA CYS A 248 -0.84 2.65 -3.45
C CYS A 248 -0.70 2.20 -4.90
N LEU A 249 -0.88 3.13 -5.85
CA LEU A 249 -0.63 2.91 -7.26
C LEU A 249 0.72 3.49 -7.65
N GLN A 250 1.60 2.70 -8.26
CA GLN A 250 2.87 3.19 -8.80
C GLN A 250 2.75 3.45 -10.29
N LEU A 251 3.29 4.57 -10.73
CA LEU A 251 3.30 4.95 -12.13
C LEU A 251 4.52 5.80 -12.48
N PHE A 252 4.83 5.83 -13.77
CA PHE A 252 5.74 6.78 -14.37
C PHE A 252 4.96 7.84 -15.15
N MET A 253 5.45 9.08 -15.11
CA MET A 253 4.93 10.18 -15.93
C MET A 253 6.07 10.90 -16.63
N ARG A 254 5.95 11.09 -17.93
CA ARG A 254 6.90 11.88 -18.71
C ARG A 254 6.45 13.34 -18.72
N PRO A 255 7.26 14.27 -18.14
CA PRO A 255 6.85 15.68 -18.02
C PRO A 255 6.68 16.39 -19.37
N SER A 256 7.40 15.98 -20.41
CA SER A 256 7.42 16.67 -21.70
C SER A 256 6.09 16.60 -22.47
N ASP A 257 5.34 15.52 -22.32
CA ASP A 257 4.08 15.28 -23.05
C ASP A 257 2.94 14.72 -22.18
N GLY A 258 3.22 14.47 -20.90
CA GLY A 258 2.25 13.94 -19.97
C GLY A 258 1.96 12.44 -20.13
N LYS A 259 2.77 11.68 -20.86
CA LYS A 259 2.60 10.23 -21.01
C LYS A 259 2.70 9.55 -19.65
N ILE A 260 1.73 8.70 -19.31
CA ILE A 260 1.67 7.95 -18.05
C ILE A 260 1.72 6.46 -18.34
N TYR A 261 2.50 5.73 -17.52
CA TYR A 261 2.54 4.28 -17.48
C TYR A 261 2.22 3.77 -16.08
N GLY A 262 1.21 2.91 -15.94
CA GLY A 262 0.94 2.15 -14.72
C GLY A 262 1.96 1.02 -14.54
N ILE A 263 2.39 0.79 -13.30
CA ILE A 263 3.47 -0.17 -12.98
C ILE A 263 2.98 -1.29 -12.05
N GLU A 264 2.36 -0.92 -10.92
CA GLU A 264 1.82 -1.87 -9.95
C GLU A 264 0.79 -1.22 -9.04
N ILE A 265 -0.01 -2.04 -8.38
CA ILE A 265 -0.97 -1.63 -7.36
C ILE A 265 -0.70 -2.43 -6.09
N ASN A 266 -0.57 -1.73 -4.96
CA ASN A 266 -0.44 -2.30 -3.63
C ASN A 266 -1.68 -1.90 -2.82
N PRO A 267 -2.68 -2.77 -2.60
CA PRO A 267 -3.96 -2.40 -1.99
C PRO A 267 -3.87 -2.32 -0.45
N ARG A 268 -3.03 -1.45 0.05
CA ARG A 268 -2.77 -1.16 1.47
C ARG A 268 -2.04 0.16 1.65
N PHE A 269 -1.84 0.61 2.91
CA PHE A 269 -0.97 1.75 3.20
C PHE A 269 0.46 1.54 2.71
N GLY A 270 0.97 2.48 1.93
CA GLY A 270 2.38 2.51 1.54
C GLY A 270 3.29 3.02 2.66
N GLY A 271 4.57 2.61 2.66
CA GLY A 271 5.56 3.12 3.61
C GLY A 271 5.80 4.64 3.53
N GLY A 272 5.44 5.26 2.40
CA GLY A 272 5.53 6.71 2.21
C GLY A 272 4.26 7.50 2.51
N TYR A 273 3.18 6.85 2.97
CA TYR A 273 1.91 7.51 3.29
C TYR A 273 2.03 8.71 4.25
N PRO A 274 2.98 8.76 5.21
CA PRO A 274 3.17 9.96 6.03
C PRO A 274 3.28 11.26 5.22
N LEU A 275 3.85 11.24 4.01
CA LEU A 275 3.90 12.42 3.15
C LEU A 275 2.49 12.91 2.77
N SER A 276 1.59 11.98 2.40
CA SER A 276 0.19 12.32 2.09
C SER A 276 -0.54 12.86 3.31
N TYR A 277 -0.34 12.26 4.48
CA TYR A 277 -0.93 12.74 5.72
C TYR A 277 -0.49 14.17 6.07
N TYR A 278 0.83 14.43 6.06
CA TYR A 278 1.34 15.77 6.35
C TYR A 278 1.00 16.82 5.28
N SER A 279 0.59 16.36 4.09
CA SER A 279 -0.02 17.24 3.09
C SER A 279 -1.53 17.43 3.28
N LYS A 280 -2.12 17.03 4.42
CA LYS A 280 -3.56 17.13 4.77
C LYS A 280 -4.46 16.06 4.16
N ALA A 281 -3.93 14.97 3.62
CA ALA A 281 -4.73 13.83 3.19
C ALA A 281 -4.81 12.78 4.33
N ASN A 282 -5.76 12.98 5.25
CA ASN A 282 -5.88 12.18 6.48
C ASN A 282 -6.82 10.97 6.29
N TYR A 283 -6.33 9.91 5.66
CA TYR A 283 -7.11 8.68 5.44
C TYR A 283 -7.48 7.92 6.72
N PRO A 284 -6.59 7.82 7.77
CA PRO A 284 -6.99 7.25 9.06
C PRO A 284 -8.22 7.91 9.69
N LEU A 285 -8.35 9.24 9.58
CA LEU A 285 -9.54 9.95 10.07
C LEU A 285 -10.80 9.52 9.30
N HIS A 286 -10.71 9.40 7.97
CA HIS A 286 -11.83 8.97 7.14
C HIS A 286 -12.20 7.50 7.35
N ILE A 287 -11.22 6.63 7.63
CA ILE A 287 -11.50 5.24 8.04
C ILE A 287 -12.30 5.23 9.35
N ILE A 288 -11.93 6.04 10.33
CA ILE A 288 -12.67 6.18 11.59
C ILE A 288 -14.08 6.72 11.30
N ASP A 289 -14.20 7.75 10.49
CA ASP A 289 -15.50 8.33 10.13
C ASP A 289 -16.43 7.29 9.52
N GLU A 290 -15.98 6.56 8.52
CA GLU A 290 -16.83 5.59 7.81
C GLU A 290 -17.11 4.33 8.63
N TYR A 291 -16.08 3.71 9.22
CA TYR A 291 -16.19 2.37 9.78
C TYR A 291 -16.46 2.31 11.28
N LEU A 292 -16.19 3.38 12.04
CA LEU A 292 -16.54 3.46 13.45
C LEU A 292 -17.73 4.39 13.71
N LEU A 293 -17.84 5.49 12.97
CA LEU A 293 -18.87 6.50 13.23
C LEU A 293 -20.02 6.45 12.23
N GLY A 294 -19.91 5.68 11.13
CA GLY A 294 -20.94 5.59 10.09
C GLY A 294 -21.15 6.91 9.32
N LEU A 295 -20.15 7.78 9.32
CA LEU A 295 -20.20 9.08 8.65
C LEU A 295 -19.70 8.95 7.20
N PRO A 296 -20.44 9.45 6.20
CA PRO A 296 -19.99 9.36 4.81
C PRO A 296 -18.82 10.31 4.54
N VAL A 297 -17.88 9.85 3.72
CA VAL A 297 -16.75 10.66 3.23
C VAL A 297 -16.99 11.05 1.77
N SER A 298 -16.99 12.35 1.48
CA SER A 298 -17.05 12.87 0.12
C SER A 298 -15.67 12.94 -0.53
N TYR A 299 -15.62 13.00 -1.87
CA TYR A 299 -14.37 13.26 -2.57
C TYR A 299 -13.80 14.63 -2.18
N TYR A 300 -12.48 14.67 -1.94
CA TYR A 300 -11.78 15.90 -1.63
C TYR A 300 -10.40 15.93 -2.29
N ASP A 301 -9.91 17.13 -2.58
CA ASP A 301 -8.58 17.38 -3.14
C ASP A 301 -7.92 18.64 -2.52
N THR A 302 -8.31 18.95 -1.30
CA THR A 302 -7.84 20.13 -0.55
C THR A 302 -6.45 19.94 0.08
N TRP A 303 -5.82 18.79 -0.15
CA TRP A 303 -4.47 18.52 0.33
C TRP A 303 -3.41 19.46 -0.30
N GLU A 304 -2.29 19.66 0.42
CA GLU A 304 -1.25 20.62 0.06
C GLU A 304 -0.32 20.09 -1.04
N ASN A 305 -0.15 20.90 -2.08
CA ASN A 305 0.83 20.68 -3.15
C ASN A 305 2.24 21.05 -2.69
N ASN A 306 3.26 20.40 -3.26
CA ASN A 306 4.68 20.69 -3.00
C ASN A 306 5.12 20.50 -1.54
N THR A 307 4.43 19.66 -0.77
CA THR A 307 4.91 19.23 0.54
C THR A 307 6.09 18.28 0.35
N LEU A 308 7.24 18.62 0.90
CA LEU A 308 8.48 17.83 0.82
C LEU A 308 8.64 16.96 2.06
N MET A 309 8.89 15.68 1.85
CA MET A 309 9.30 14.73 2.89
C MET A 309 10.77 14.37 2.74
N LEU A 310 11.51 14.54 3.82
CA LEU A 310 12.88 14.04 4.00
C LEU A 310 12.85 12.98 5.11
N ARG A 311 13.06 11.72 4.74
CA ARG A 311 13.10 10.64 5.72
C ARG A 311 14.47 10.56 6.37
N TYR A 312 14.49 10.38 7.68
CA TYR A 312 15.69 10.14 8.47
C TYR A 312 15.45 8.98 9.43
N ASP A 313 16.51 8.39 9.94
CA ASP A 313 16.41 7.32 10.91
C ASP A 313 16.24 7.89 12.33
N ARG A 314 15.39 7.26 13.12
CA ARG A 314 15.15 7.56 14.54
C ARG A 314 15.00 6.25 15.28
N GLU A 315 15.58 6.18 16.47
CA GLU A 315 15.67 4.98 17.29
C GLU A 315 14.61 4.97 18.38
N ILE A 316 14.18 3.76 18.76
CA ILE A 316 13.50 3.48 20.01
C ILE A 316 14.47 2.68 20.86
N ILE A 317 14.83 3.21 22.02
CA ILE A 317 15.76 2.58 22.95
C ILE A 317 14.97 1.88 24.04
N VAL A 318 15.19 0.58 24.19
CA VAL A 318 14.55 -0.27 25.21
C VAL A 318 15.63 -0.76 26.17
N PRO A 319 15.82 -0.13 27.32
CA PRO A 319 16.80 -0.56 28.31
C PRO A 319 16.41 -1.91 28.94
N ASN A 320 17.41 -2.72 29.32
CA ASN A 320 17.24 -4.01 30.02
C ASN A 320 16.25 -4.95 29.31
N CYS A 321 16.39 -5.10 27.99
CA CYS A 321 15.54 -5.97 27.21
C CYS A 321 15.99 -7.44 27.38
N ASP A 322 15.36 -8.16 28.30
CA ASP A 322 15.66 -9.58 28.61
C ASP A 322 14.83 -10.56 27.75
N CYS A 323 14.11 -10.06 26.70
CA CYS A 323 13.11 -10.79 25.95
C CYS A 323 13.57 -11.26 24.55
N LEU A 324 14.88 -11.33 24.28
CA LEU A 324 15.44 -11.75 22.98
C LEU A 324 16.06 -13.14 23.03
#